data_3018298d13a9ca593803300473c19308
#
_entry.id   3018298d13a9ca593803300473c19308
#
_cell.length_a   1.000
_cell.length_b   1.000
_cell.length_c   1.000
_cell.angle_alpha   90.00
_cell.angle_beta   90.00
_cell.angle_gamma   90.00
#
_symmetry.space_group_name_H-M   'P 1'
#
loop_
_entity.id
_entity.type
_entity.pdbx_description
1 polymer ?
#
loop_
_entity_poly.entity_id
_entity_poly.type
_entity_poly.pdbx_seq_one_letter_code
_entity_poly.pdbx_strand_id
1 'polypeptide(L)'
;THKIDDINTIFWRNPNLNFKNGQSLIKSLEEKPNKPWLKRISECEDEKVLKYILKDTEKLQIYNNENELKLLWECCQIPDFVKKTYGNHLEVIGKVFNFLREKTGKISNKYMKEQLSILDKTDGNVDSISNRIANVRTWSYVSNKNGWVENQDYWIKRTKSLEDKLSDRLHEELTKSFIDKRASVLARGLKQDISFKTKIEDDEKVLINNQFIGNLKGLKLELDFKVGDLETDIKSLKKAARQNVSPEISKRINQIIEGKQIELKEDRK
;
A
#
# COMPACT_ATOMS: atom_id res chain seq x y z
N THR A 1 15.67 8.50 -14.74
CA THR A 1 17.13 8.61 -14.56
C THR A 1 17.49 10.08 -14.75
N HIS A 2 17.71 10.81 -13.62
CA HIS A 2 18.23 12.17 -13.67
C HIS A 2 19.70 12.10 -14.06
N LYS A 3 20.13 13.00 -14.95
CA LYS A 3 21.56 13.18 -15.25
C LYS A 3 22.22 13.78 -14.01
N ILE A 4 23.47 13.40 -13.73
CA ILE A 4 24.25 13.93 -12.57
C ILE A 4 24.34 15.47 -12.65
N ASP A 5 24.38 16.04 -13.84
CA ASP A 5 24.43 17.47 -14.09
C ASP A 5 23.16 18.23 -13.69
N ASP A 6 22.03 17.53 -13.48
CA ASP A 6 20.75 18.12 -13.04
C ASP A 6 20.66 18.26 -11.50
N ILE A 7 21.64 17.73 -10.74
CA ILE A 7 21.65 17.76 -9.28
C ILE A 7 22.40 19.01 -8.79
N ASN A 8 21.70 20.13 -8.73
CA ASN A 8 22.27 21.39 -8.24
C ASN A 8 22.39 21.47 -6.70
N THR A 9 21.70 20.61 -5.96
CA THR A 9 21.64 20.66 -4.49
C THR A 9 21.54 19.25 -3.90
N ILE A 10 22.38 18.95 -2.90
CA ILE A 10 22.32 17.72 -2.12
C ILE A 10 21.68 18.03 -0.77
N PHE A 11 20.62 17.32 -0.42
CA PHE A 11 20.00 17.43 0.89
C PHE A 11 20.89 16.79 1.96
N TRP A 12 21.06 17.52 3.06
CA TRP A 12 21.93 17.14 4.16
C TRP A 12 21.19 17.24 5.50
N ARG A 13 21.49 16.32 6.39
CA ARG A 13 21.09 16.30 7.79
C ARG A 13 22.33 16.13 8.66
N ASN A 14 22.43 16.85 9.78
CA ASN A 14 23.56 16.72 10.67
C ASN A 14 23.66 15.30 11.24
N PRO A 15 24.74 14.53 10.97
CA PRO A 15 24.92 13.21 11.55
C PRO A 15 25.43 13.27 13.00
N ASN A 16 26.00 14.41 13.43
CA ASN A 16 26.60 14.57 14.74
C ASN A 16 25.61 15.24 15.70
N LEU A 17 24.74 14.45 16.30
CA LEU A 17 23.72 14.93 17.23
C LEU A 17 24.25 15.08 18.64
N ASN A 18 23.83 16.15 19.33
CA ASN A 18 24.21 16.46 20.69
C ASN A 18 23.11 16.09 21.68
N PHE A 19 23.31 15.02 22.42
CA PHE A 19 22.35 14.47 23.38
C PHE A 19 22.52 14.98 24.80
N LYS A 20 23.25 16.07 25.02
CA LYS A 20 23.46 16.62 26.36
C LYS A 20 22.15 17.05 27.04
N ASN A 21 21.24 17.64 26.30
CA ASN A 21 19.87 17.97 26.70
C ASN A 21 18.98 18.15 25.47
N GLY A 22 17.65 18.19 25.67
CA GLY A 22 16.67 18.29 24.58
C GLY A 22 16.87 19.50 23.67
N GLN A 23 17.24 20.66 24.24
CA GLN A 23 17.51 21.87 23.44
C GLN A 23 18.77 21.74 22.58
N SER A 24 19.83 21.13 23.12
CA SER A 24 21.06 20.87 22.37
C SER A 24 20.83 19.89 21.24
N LEU A 25 19.97 18.89 21.45
CA LEU A 25 19.58 17.93 20.42
C LEU A 25 18.81 18.64 19.29
N ILE A 26 17.81 19.45 19.61
CA ILE A 26 17.05 20.21 18.61
C ILE A 26 17.98 21.16 17.83
N LYS A 27 18.85 21.90 18.52
CA LYS A 27 19.83 22.79 17.85
C LYS A 27 20.73 22.04 16.89
N SER A 28 21.22 20.86 17.29
CA SER A 28 22.09 20.03 16.42
C SER A 28 21.35 19.49 15.19
N LEU A 29 20.04 19.21 15.31
CA LEU A 29 19.19 18.81 14.17
C LEU A 29 18.92 20.00 13.22
N GLU A 30 18.84 21.23 13.77
CA GLU A 30 18.59 22.45 13.01
C GLU A 30 19.85 23.07 12.40
N GLU A 31 21.02 22.50 12.68
CA GLU A 31 22.30 22.99 12.18
C GLU A 31 22.34 23.02 10.65
N LYS A 32 22.91 24.09 10.12
CA LYS A 32 23.07 24.26 8.67
C LYS A 32 24.40 23.67 8.22
N PRO A 33 24.46 23.07 7.03
CA PRO A 33 25.73 22.56 6.51
C PRO A 33 26.69 23.70 6.16
N ASN A 34 27.98 23.46 6.39
CA ASN A 34 29.03 24.46 6.10
C ASN A 34 29.44 24.56 4.62
N LYS A 35 28.85 23.72 3.75
CA LYS A 35 29.20 23.65 2.33
C LYS A 35 28.09 24.24 1.48
N PRO A 36 28.37 25.11 0.49
CA PRO A 36 27.35 25.85 -0.26
C PRO A 36 26.47 24.96 -1.16
N TRP A 37 26.94 23.78 -1.54
CA TRP A 37 26.15 22.82 -2.34
C TRP A 37 25.28 21.87 -1.50
N LEU A 38 25.41 21.93 -0.17
CA LEU A 38 24.56 21.20 0.74
C LEU A 38 23.41 22.09 1.23
N LYS A 39 22.21 21.55 1.19
CA LYS A 39 21.02 22.22 1.74
C LYS A 39 20.47 21.38 2.88
N ARG A 40 20.21 22.00 4.03
CA ARG A 40 19.53 21.31 5.11
C ARG A 40 18.20 20.75 4.61
N ILE A 41 17.92 19.48 4.91
CA ILE A 41 16.61 18.87 4.64
C ILE A 41 15.53 19.62 5.42
N SER A 42 14.34 19.73 4.86
CA SER A 42 13.18 20.25 5.58
C SER A 42 12.89 19.40 6.82
N GLU A 43 12.22 19.99 7.81
CA GLU A 43 11.87 19.31 9.05
C GLU A 43 11.16 17.99 8.78
N CYS A 44 11.77 16.88 9.22
CA CYS A 44 11.27 15.52 9.07
C CYS A 44 10.26 15.19 10.18
N GLU A 45 9.47 14.12 9.98
CA GLU A 45 8.45 13.71 10.95
C GLU A 45 9.04 13.36 12.32
N ASP A 46 10.19 12.71 12.38
CA ASP A 46 10.92 12.40 13.61
C ASP A 46 11.33 13.66 14.40
N GLU A 47 11.77 14.74 13.70
CA GLU A 47 12.05 16.04 14.33
C GLU A 47 10.78 16.68 14.89
N LYS A 48 9.67 16.61 14.15
CA LYS A 48 8.38 17.17 14.60
C LYS A 48 7.88 16.44 15.85
N VAL A 49 7.97 15.10 15.84
CA VAL A 49 7.61 14.25 16.98
C VAL A 49 8.46 14.61 18.20
N LEU A 50 9.77 14.69 18.03
CA LEU A 50 10.70 15.07 19.11
C LEU A 50 10.35 16.44 19.68
N LYS A 51 10.19 17.44 18.82
CA LYS A 51 9.83 18.80 19.24
C LYS A 51 8.49 18.85 19.95
N TYR A 52 7.52 18.06 19.50
CA TYR A 52 6.21 17.97 20.15
C TYR A 52 6.31 17.40 21.57
N ILE A 53 7.05 16.28 21.73
CA ILE A 53 7.26 15.67 23.04
C ILE A 53 8.03 16.59 23.98
N LEU A 54 9.02 17.30 23.46
CA LEU A 54 9.87 18.21 24.25
C LEU A 54 9.27 19.63 24.46
N LYS A 55 8.10 19.95 23.90
CA LYS A 55 7.40 21.22 24.18
C LYS A 55 6.94 21.35 25.61
N ASP A 56 6.66 20.24 26.26
CA ASP A 56 6.24 20.21 27.66
C ASP A 56 7.45 20.44 28.56
N THR A 57 7.51 21.62 29.20
CA THR A 57 8.65 22.06 30.03
C THR A 57 8.90 21.14 31.22
N GLU A 58 7.85 20.48 31.76
CA GLU A 58 8.01 19.47 32.82
C GLU A 58 8.72 18.24 32.29
N LYS A 59 8.45 17.82 31.03
CA LYS A 59 9.14 16.70 30.39
C LYS A 59 10.57 17.03 30.03
N LEU A 60 10.91 18.30 29.72
CA LEU A 60 12.29 18.72 29.46
C LEU A 60 13.24 18.47 30.65
N GLN A 61 12.74 18.56 31.89
CA GLN A 61 13.54 18.28 33.09
C GLN A 61 13.70 16.78 33.36
N ILE A 62 12.74 15.96 32.89
CA ILE A 62 12.78 14.50 33.04
C ILE A 62 13.82 13.87 32.10
N TYR A 63 14.07 14.46 30.92
CA TYR A 63 14.98 13.94 29.90
C TYR A 63 16.39 14.57 29.95
N ASN A 64 16.94 14.74 31.13
CA ASN A 64 18.31 15.26 31.31
C ASN A 64 19.41 14.19 31.24
N ASN A 65 19.03 12.92 30.98
CA ASN A 65 19.96 11.82 30.83
C ASN A 65 20.25 11.57 29.34
N GLU A 66 21.51 11.60 28.97
CA GLU A 66 21.96 11.39 27.59
C GLU A 66 21.42 10.07 26.99
N ASN A 67 21.41 9.00 27.78
CA ASN A 67 20.91 7.68 27.33
C ASN A 67 19.40 7.71 27.11
N GLU A 68 18.63 8.38 27.94
CA GLU A 68 17.18 8.52 27.76
C GLU A 68 16.85 9.37 26.54
N LEU A 69 17.61 10.43 26.27
CA LEU A 69 17.44 11.24 25.06
C LEU A 69 17.78 10.48 23.78
N LYS A 70 18.84 9.67 23.80
CA LYS A 70 19.16 8.76 22.69
C LYS A 70 18.02 7.80 22.42
N LEU A 71 17.51 7.15 23.48
CA LEU A 71 16.39 6.23 23.39
C LEU A 71 15.11 6.92 22.87
N LEU A 72 14.80 8.11 23.39
CA LEU A 72 13.66 8.91 22.92
C LEU A 72 13.81 9.23 21.43
N TRP A 73 15.01 9.66 21.01
CA TRP A 73 15.28 9.95 19.61
C TRP A 73 15.11 8.73 18.72
N GLU A 74 15.58 7.55 19.14
CA GLU A 74 15.36 6.31 18.42
C GLU A 74 13.87 5.95 18.31
N CYS A 75 13.07 6.20 19.37
CA CYS A 75 11.63 6.01 19.32
C CYS A 75 10.94 7.00 18.37
N CYS A 76 11.39 8.26 18.31
CA CYS A 76 10.86 9.24 17.37
C CYS A 76 11.06 8.85 15.90
N GLN A 77 12.05 8.00 15.62
CA GLN A 77 12.32 7.48 14.28
C GLN A 77 11.38 6.34 13.84
N ILE A 78 10.46 5.88 14.71
CA ILE A 78 9.44 4.90 14.31
C ILE A 78 8.58 5.52 13.21
N PRO A 79 8.48 4.88 12.01
CA PRO A 79 7.73 5.46 10.91
C PRO A 79 6.22 5.44 11.16
N ASP A 80 5.53 6.54 10.81
CA ASP A 80 4.07 6.56 10.75
C ASP A 80 3.58 6.03 9.39
N PHE A 81 3.36 4.74 9.30
CA PHE A 81 2.81 4.11 8.10
C PHE A 81 1.30 4.34 7.95
N VAL A 82 0.60 4.64 9.04
CA VAL A 82 -0.86 4.75 9.08
C VAL A 82 -1.35 6.12 8.61
N LYS A 83 -0.64 7.18 8.95
CA LYS A 83 -0.89 8.58 8.56
C LYS A 83 -2.32 9.08 8.82
N LYS A 84 -3.02 8.52 9.82
CA LYS A 84 -4.40 8.90 10.13
C LYS A 84 -4.48 10.13 11.02
N THR A 85 -3.90 10.03 12.20
CA THR A 85 -3.87 11.12 13.18
C THR A 85 -2.53 11.15 13.88
N TYR A 86 -1.98 12.34 13.99
CA TYR A 86 -0.70 12.57 14.65
C TYR A 86 -0.71 12.07 16.11
N GLY A 87 -1.85 12.22 16.80
CA GLY A 87 -2.02 11.77 18.19
C GLY A 87 -1.83 10.28 18.38
N ASN A 88 -2.36 9.45 17.48
CA ASN A 88 -2.20 8.00 17.56
C ASN A 88 -0.75 7.56 17.43
N HIS A 89 -0.01 8.21 16.54
CA HIS A 89 1.41 7.93 16.36
C HIS A 89 2.23 8.29 17.60
N LEU A 90 1.96 9.46 18.19
CA LEU A 90 2.59 9.90 19.44
C LEU A 90 2.30 8.94 20.61
N GLU A 91 1.08 8.40 20.67
CA GLU A 91 0.70 7.42 21.71
C GLU A 91 1.52 6.13 21.57
N VAL A 92 1.71 5.62 20.34
CA VAL A 92 2.55 4.45 20.09
C VAL A 92 3.98 4.70 20.50
N ILE A 93 4.56 5.84 20.10
CA ILE A 93 5.94 6.22 20.48
C ILE A 93 6.08 6.32 21.99
N GLY A 94 5.13 6.98 22.66
CA GLY A 94 5.15 7.12 24.11
C GLY A 94 5.08 5.77 24.85
N LYS A 95 4.23 4.85 24.39
CA LYS A 95 4.13 3.49 24.95
C LYS A 95 5.43 2.70 24.75
N VAL A 96 5.98 2.71 23.52
CA VAL A 96 7.24 2.03 23.22
C VAL A 96 8.35 2.59 24.08
N PHE A 97 8.48 3.91 24.15
CA PHE A 97 9.50 4.57 24.98
C PHE A 97 9.37 4.20 26.47
N ASN A 98 8.16 4.17 27.02
CA ASN A 98 7.95 3.80 28.41
C ASN A 98 8.40 2.36 28.70
N PHE A 99 8.07 1.39 27.83
CA PHE A 99 8.55 0.01 27.98
C PHE A 99 10.09 -0.09 27.95
N LEU A 100 10.72 0.63 27.02
CA LEU A 100 12.17 0.59 26.87
C LEU A 100 12.90 1.29 28.02
N ARG A 101 12.24 2.23 28.70
CA ARG A 101 12.77 2.94 29.87
C ARG A 101 12.62 2.12 31.15
N GLU A 102 11.70 1.17 31.21
CA GLU A 102 11.51 0.31 32.37
C GLU A 102 12.74 -0.58 32.64
N LYS A 103 12.80 -1.22 33.85
CA LYS A 103 13.93 -2.06 34.25
C LYS A 103 14.25 -3.20 33.28
N THR A 104 13.24 -3.73 32.59
CA THR A 104 13.42 -4.80 31.59
C THR A 104 14.03 -4.28 30.31
N GLY A 105 13.87 -2.99 30.00
CA GLY A 105 14.35 -2.38 28.77
C GLY A 105 13.77 -2.99 27.50
N LYS A 106 12.66 -3.73 27.60
CA LYS A 106 12.06 -4.46 26.46
C LYS A 106 10.54 -4.43 26.51
N ILE A 107 9.95 -4.43 25.34
CA ILE A 107 8.51 -4.60 25.16
C ILE A 107 8.15 -6.06 25.45
N SER A 108 7.20 -6.27 26.35
CA SER A 108 6.78 -7.60 26.78
C SER A 108 6.07 -8.39 25.68
N ASN A 109 6.21 -9.71 25.69
CA ASN A 109 5.49 -10.62 24.79
C ASN A 109 3.96 -10.45 24.88
N LYS A 110 3.44 -10.16 26.09
CA LYS A 110 2.02 -9.93 26.31
C LYS A 110 1.53 -8.74 25.49
N TYR A 111 2.23 -7.62 25.58
CA TYR A 111 1.86 -6.39 24.85
C TYR A 111 1.94 -6.59 23.34
N MET A 112 3.00 -7.19 22.84
CA MET A 112 3.15 -7.49 21.41
C MET A 112 2.01 -8.39 20.89
N LYS A 113 1.65 -9.42 21.68
CA LYS A 113 0.53 -10.31 21.35
C LYS A 113 -0.80 -9.55 21.29
N GLU A 114 -1.08 -8.69 22.25
CA GLU A 114 -2.30 -7.86 22.28
C GLU A 114 -2.38 -6.96 21.05
N GLN A 115 -1.29 -6.24 20.70
CA GLN A 115 -1.28 -5.37 19.54
C GLN A 115 -1.49 -6.13 18.22
N LEU A 116 -0.81 -7.24 18.01
CA LEU A 116 -0.92 -8.01 16.79
C LEU A 116 -2.24 -8.79 16.69
N SER A 117 -2.85 -9.21 17.81
CA SER A 117 -4.14 -9.91 17.80
C SER A 117 -5.29 -9.04 17.27
N ILE A 118 -5.24 -7.74 17.54
CA ILE A 118 -6.22 -6.77 17.03
C ILE A 118 -6.11 -6.64 15.50
N LEU A 119 -4.89 -6.79 14.99
CA LEU A 119 -4.57 -6.64 13.57
C LEU A 119 -4.76 -7.94 12.77
N ASP A 120 -4.78 -9.10 13.43
CA ASP A 120 -4.93 -10.42 12.78
C ASP A 120 -6.38 -10.72 12.40
N LYS A 121 -6.96 -9.84 11.58
CA LYS A 121 -8.29 -9.96 11.01
C LYS A 121 -8.22 -9.76 9.50
N THR A 122 -8.78 -10.69 8.75
CA THR A 122 -8.78 -10.67 7.28
C THR A 122 -10.06 -10.10 6.67
N ASP A 123 -11.06 -9.80 7.51
CA ASP A 123 -12.34 -9.20 7.12
C ASP A 123 -12.20 -7.71 6.82
N GLY A 124 -13.10 -7.18 6.02
CA GLY A 124 -13.20 -5.76 5.70
C GLY A 124 -12.83 -5.42 4.26
N ASN A 125 -12.98 -4.14 3.93
CA ASN A 125 -12.69 -3.59 2.62
C ASN A 125 -11.19 -3.26 2.44
N VAL A 126 -10.82 -2.86 1.23
CA VAL A 126 -9.45 -2.48 0.85
C VAL A 126 -8.81 -1.49 1.84
N ASP A 127 -9.55 -0.45 2.26
CA ASP A 127 -9.03 0.57 3.17
C ASP A 127 -8.75 0.00 4.58
N SER A 128 -9.64 -0.85 5.07
CA SER A 128 -9.50 -1.49 6.38
C SER A 128 -8.29 -2.43 6.43
N ILE A 129 -8.09 -3.22 5.37
CA ILE A 129 -6.97 -4.15 5.26
C ILE A 129 -5.66 -3.37 5.09
N SER A 130 -5.63 -2.34 4.22
CA SER A 130 -4.47 -1.47 4.03
C SER A 130 -4.02 -0.79 5.33
N ASN A 131 -4.98 -0.33 6.14
CA ASN A 131 -4.69 0.25 7.45
C ASN A 131 -4.11 -0.76 8.44
N ARG A 132 -4.58 -2.02 8.42
CA ARG A 132 -3.99 -3.09 9.25
C ARG A 132 -2.57 -3.39 8.83
N ILE A 133 -2.30 -3.49 7.53
CA ILE A 133 -0.94 -3.67 6.99
C ILE A 133 -0.01 -2.55 7.46
N ALA A 134 -0.46 -1.30 7.37
CA ALA A 134 0.31 -0.14 7.84
C ALA A 134 0.66 -0.25 9.33
N ASN A 135 -0.29 -0.66 10.17
CA ASN A 135 -0.04 -0.90 11.59
C ASN A 135 0.92 -2.08 11.83
N VAL A 136 0.77 -3.19 11.09
CA VAL A 136 1.69 -4.33 11.18
C VAL A 136 3.11 -3.91 10.84
N ARG A 137 3.30 -3.06 9.83
CA ARG A 137 4.63 -2.51 9.45
C ARG A 137 5.27 -1.72 10.57
N THR A 138 4.49 -0.95 11.34
CA THR A 138 5.00 -0.26 12.54
C THR A 138 5.54 -1.26 13.55
N TRP A 139 4.81 -2.34 13.85
CA TRP A 139 5.27 -3.38 14.76
C TRP A 139 6.40 -4.24 14.18
N SER A 140 6.44 -4.43 12.86
CA SER A 140 7.55 -5.06 12.17
C SER A 140 8.83 -4.23 12.33
N TYR A 141 8.75 -2.89 12.16
CA TYR A 141 9.87 -1.99 12.42
C TYR A 141 10.37 -2.11 13.87
N VAL A 142 9.46 -2.04 14.85
CA VAL A 142 9.78 -2.18 16.27
C VAL A 142 10.44 -3.54 16.58
N SER A 143 9.94 -4.62 16.00
CA SER A 143 10.49 -5.97 16.19
C SER A 143 11.88 -6.13 15.60
N ASN A 144 12.20 -5.41 14.52
CA ASN A 144 13.52 -5.44 13.88
C ASN A 144 14.57 -4.58 14.60
N LYS A 145 14.17 -3.73 15.55
CA LYS A 145 15.11 -2.98 16.39
C LYS A 145 15.75 -3.92 17.43
N ASN A 146 17.07 -3.98 17.41
CA ASN A 146 17.81 -4.89 18.28
C ASN A 146 17.55 -4.60 19.76
N GLY A 147 17.13 -5.63 20.48
CA GLY A 147 16.93 -5.57 21.94
C GLY A 147 15.63 -4.86 22.39
N TRP A 148 14.76 -4.41 21.49
CA TRP A 148 13.54 -3.69 21.86
C TRP A 148 12.38 -4.58 22.30
N VAL A 149 12.34 -5.82 21.86
CA VAL A 149 11.28 -6.77 22.20
C VAL A 149 11.84 -8.03 22.85
N GLU A 150 11.05 -8.66 23.71
CA GLU A 150 11.32 -10.01 24.16
C GLU A 150 11.14 -10.99 22.99
N ASN A 151 11.93 -12.07 22.92
CA ASN A 151 11.83 -13.09 21.86
C ASN A 151 11.81 -12.48 20.43
N GLN A 152 12.77 -11.64 20.14
CA GLN A 152 12.85 -10.83 18.91
C GLN A 152 12.64 -11.66 17.64
N ASP A 153 13.32 -12.79 17.48
CA ASP A 153 13.21 -13.65 16.28
C ASP A 153 11.79 -14.18 16.06
N TYR A 154 11.07 -14.46 17.15
CA TYR A 154 9.66 -14.86 17.05
C TYR A 154 8.80 -13.72 16.51
N TRP A 155 8.95 -12.49 17.02
CA TRP A 155 8.14 -11.36 16.61
C TRP A 155 8.47 -10.89 15.19
N ILE A 156 9.72 -10.95 14.75
CA ILE A 156 10.11 -10.67 13.36
C ILE A 156 9.38 -11.63 12.41
N LYS A 157 9.41 -12.94 12.70
CA LYS A 157 8.72 -13.94 11.88
C LYS A 157 7.20 -13.76 11.93
N ARG A 158 6.65 -13.47 13.11
CA ARG A 158 5.21 -13.31 13.30
C ARG A 158 4.65 -12.09 12.58
N THR A 159 5.32 -10.93 12.68
CA THR A 159 4.91 -9.69 11.99
C THR A 159 5.00 -9.87 10.48
N LYS A 160 6.06 -10.50 9.97
CA LYS A 160 6.21 -10.81 8.55
C LYS A 160 5.08 -11.72 8.05
N SER A 161 4.83 -12.84 8.73
CA SER A 161 3.76 -13.77 8.35
C SER A 161 2.37 -13.10 8.36
N LEU A 162 2.12 -12.18 9.30
CA LEU A 162 0.88 -11.44 9.35
C LEU A 162 0.78 -10.41 8.22
N GLU A 163 1.87 -9.73 7.88
CA GLU A 163 1.92 -8.81 6.76
C GLU A 163 1.67 -9.54 5.43
N ASP A 164 2.30 -10.69 5.20
CA ASP A 164 2.10 -11.52 4.02
C ASP A 164 0.64 -11.94 3.90
N LYS A 165 0.04 -12.49 4.97
CA LYS A 165 -1.37 -12.90 5.03
C LYS A 165 -2.33 -11.76 4.69
N LEU A 166 -2.11 -10.57 5.24
CA LEU A 166 -2.95 -9.40 4.96
C LEU A 166 -2.73 -8.86 3.56
N SER A 167 -1.51 -8.95 3.03
CA SER A 167 -1.18 -8.52 1.66
C SER A 167 -1.85 -9.40 0.62
N ASP A 168 -1.88 -10.72 0.82
CA ASP A 168 -2.60 -11.65 -0.03
C ASP A 168 -4.10 -11.33 -0.03
N ARG A 169 -4.66 -11.09 1.16
CA ARG A 169 -6.06 -10.71 1.29
C ARG A 169 -6.37 -9.35 0.65
N LEU A 170 -5.48 -8.38 0.76
CA LEU A 170 -5.61 -7.09 0.08
C LEU A 170 -5.63 -7.25 -1.42
N HIS A 171 -4.76 -8.11 -1.96
CA HIS A 171 -4.71 -8.41 -3.38
C HIS A 171 -6.03 -9.01 -3.89
N GLU A 172 -6.61 -9.96 -3.14
CA GLU A 172 -7.92 -10.52 -3.45
C GLU A 172 -9.03 -9.45 -3.48
N GLU A 173 -9.08 -8.59 -2.45
CA GLU A 173 -10.10 -7.53 -2.36
C GLU A 173 -9.92 -6.44 -3.43
N LEU A 174 -8.68 -6.09 -3.76
CA LEU A 174 -8.40 -5.20 -4.88
C LEU A 174 -8.90 -5.80 -6.20
N THR A 175 -8.61 -7.08 -6.44
CA THR A 175 -9.06 -7.79 -7.64
C THR A 175 -10.59 -7.79 -7.75
N LYS A 176 -11.30 -8.09 -6.65
CA LYS A 176 -12.76 -7.99 -6.60
C LYS A 176 -13.25 -6.58 -6.90
N SER A 177 -12.68 -5.58 -6.25
CA SER A 177 -13.07 -4.17 -6.45
C SER A 177 -12.86 -3.70 -7.89
N PHE A 178 -11.81 -4.15 -8.57
CA PHE A 178 -11.61 -3.85 -9.99
C PHE A 178 -12.65 -4.51 -10.88
N ILE A 179 -12.99 -5.78 -10.60
CA ILE A 179 -14.02 -6.50 -11.36
C ILE A 179 -15.38 -5.84 -11.17
N ASP A 180 -15.76 -5.51 -9.93
CA ASP A 180 -17.03 -4.86 -9.60
C ASP A 180 -17.17 -3.48 -10.26
N LYS A 181 -16.11 -2.67 -10.28
CA LYS A 181 -16.11 -1.38 -10.97
C LYS A 181 -16.29 -1.53 -12.46
N ARG A 182 -15.61 -2.48 -13.11
CA ARG A 182 -15.79 -2.75 -14.55
C ARG A 182 -17.21 -3.19 -14.86
N ALA A 183 -17.74 -4.15 -14.07
CA ALA A 183 -19.11 -4.64 -14.21
C ALA A 183 -20.13 -3.51 -14.03
N SER A 184 -19.95 -2.66 -13.02
CA SER A 184 -20.86 -1.53 -12.74
C SER A 184 -20.85 -0.46 -13.84
N VAL A 185 -19.68 -0.13 -14.41
CA VAL A 185 -19.56 0.86 -15.50
C VAL A 185 -20.24 0.31 -16.75
N LEU A 186 -20.01 -0.96 -17.10
CA LEU A 186 -20.65 -1.60 -18.23
C LEU A 186 -22.17 -1.73 -18.05
N ALA A 187 -22.62 -2.13 -16.85
CA ALA A 187 -24.06 -2.24 -16.53
C ALA A 187 -24.81 -0.90 -16.59
N ARG A 188 -24.18 0.19 -16.13
CA ARG A 188 -24.75 1.56 -16.24
C ARG A 188 -24.84 2.00 -17.69
N GLY A 189 -23.78 1.78 -18.47
CA GLY A 189 -23.81 2.09 -19.90
C GLY A 189 -24.92 1.35 -20.63
N LEU A 190 -25.21 0.10 -20.27
CA LEU A 190 -26.29 -0.70 -20.83
C LEU A 190 -27.68 -0.20 -20.51
N LYS A 191 -27.87 0.36 -19.29
CA LYS A 191 -29.16 0.93 -18.88
C LYS A 191 -29.48 2.29 -19.53
N GLN A 192 -28.46 2.98 -20.06
CA GLN A 192 -28.59 4.33 -20.61
C GLN A 192 -28.65 4.37 -22.15
N ASP A 193 -28.80 3.22 -22.83
CA ASP A 193 -28.82 3.12 -24.32
C ASP A 193 -27.67 3.87 -25.02
N ILE A 194 -26.54 3.98 -24.33
CA ILE A 194 -25.32 4.59 -24.86
C ILE A 194 -24.74 3.63 -25.89
N SER A 195 -24.56 4.09 -27.14
CA SER A 195 -23.88 3.32 -28.17
C SER A 195 -22.44 3.00 -27.74
N PHE A 196 -22.21 1.77 -27.39
CA PHE A 196 -20.86 1.30 -27.04
C PHE A 196 -19.98 1.21 -28.28
N LYS A 197 -18.83 1.87 -28.25
CA LYS A 197 -17.79 1.65 -29.27
C LYS A 197 -17.06 0.35 -28.95
N THR A 198 -17.39 -0.69 -29.70
CA THR A 198 -16.68 -1.97 -29.63
C THR A 198 -15.50 -1.93 -30.59
N LYS A 199 -14.31 -2.23 -30.08
CA LYS A 199 -13.09 -2.38 -30.87
C LYS A 199 -12.58 -3.80 -30.66
N ILE A 200 -12.29 -4.49 -31.75
CA ILE A 200 -11.60 -5.78 -31.72
C ILE A 200 -10.19 -5.54 -32.22
N GLU A 201 -9.21 -5.90 -31.43
CA GLU A 201 -7.79 -5.76 -31.78
C GLU A 201 -7.32 -7.00 -32.56
N ASP A 202 -6.15 -6.88 -33.25
CA ASP A 202 -5.61 -7.91 -34.11
C ASP A 202 -5.27 -9.23 -33.38
N ASP A 203 -5.11 -9.16 -32.05
CA ASP A 203 -4.89 -10.31 -31.16
C ASP A 203 -6.21 -10.89 -30.58
N GLU A 204 -7.33 -10.66 -31.25
CA GLU A 204 -8.69 -11.12 -30.88
C GLU A 204 -9.24 -10.55 -29.58
N LYS A 205 -8.55 -9.57 -28.95
CA LYS A 205 -9.07 -8.89 -27.75
C LYS A 205 -10.27 -8.01 -28.08
N VAL A 206 -11.32 -8.15 -27.29
CA VAL A 206 -12.52 -7.35 -27.40
C VAL A 206 -12.51 -6.26 -26.34
N LEU A 207 -12.55 -5.01 -26.79
CA LEU A 207 -12.63 -3.81 -25.98
C LEU A 207 -14.01 -3.15 -26.16
N ILE A 208 -14.66 -2.82 -25.06
CA ILE A 208 -15.87 -1.96 -25.06
C ILE A 208 -15.51 -0.67 -24.31
N ASN A 209 -15.63 0.48 -24.98
CA ASN A 209 -15.22 1.79 -24.47
C ASN A 209 -13.78 1.79 -23.92
N ASN A 210 -12.84 1.19 -24.66
CA ASN A 210 -11.44 1.00 -24.28
C ASN A 210 -11.21 0.10 -23.05
N GLN A 211 -12.21 -0.64 -22.58
CA GLN A 211 -12.06 -1.62 -21.50
C GLN A 211 -12.05 -3.02 -22.07
N PHE A 212 -11.02 -3.79 -21.73
CA PHE A 212 -10.92 -5.20 -22.11
C PHE A 212 -12.00 -6.04 -21.41
N ILE A 213 -12.75 -6.81 -22.21
CA ILE A 213 -13.85 -7.66 -21.73
C ILE A 213 -13.66 -9.15 -21.98
N GLY A 214 -12.78 -9.52 -22.88
CA GLY A 214 -12.51 -10.91 -23.24
C GLY A 214 -11.96 -11.06 -24.65
N ASN A 215 -11.87 -12.29 -25.12
CA ASN A 215 -11.33 -12.62 -26.44
C ASN A 215 -12.41 -13.23 -27.36
N LEU A 216 -12.39 -12.85 -28.64
CA LEU A 216 -13.25 -13.41 -29.67
C LEU A 216 -12.47 -14.48 -30.47
N LYS A 217 -12.49 -15.73 -30.01
CA LYS A 217 -11.85 -16.85 -30.69
C LYS A 217 -12.78 -17.40 -31.79
N GLY A 218 -12.46 -17.09 -33.04
CA GLY A 218 -13.33 -17.45 -34.15
C GLY A 218 -14.72 -16.83 -34.02
N LEU A 219 -15.76 -17.63 -33.77
CA LEU A 219 -17.14 -17.19 -33.55
C LEU A 219 -17.55 -17.22 -32.04
N LYS A 220 -16.65 -17.62 -31.17
CA LYS A 220 -16.91 -17.77 -29.73
C LYS A 220 -16.31 -16.62 -28.94
N LEU A 221 -17.17 -15.88 -28.23
CA LEU A 221 -16.75 -14.86 -27.29
C LEU A 221 -16.47 -15.51 -25.93
N GLU A 222 -15.21 -15.48 -25.51
CA GLU A 222 -14.75 -15.89 -24.19
C GLU A 222 -14.54 -14.66 -23.32
N LEU A 223 -15.43 -14.49 -22.31
CA LEU A 223 -15.36 -13.34 -21.41
C LEU A 223 -14.37 -13.60 -20.29
N ASP A 224 -13.48 -12.66 -20.02
CA ASP A 224 -12.48 -12.73 -18.95
C ASP A 224 -13.03 -12.09 -17.66
N PHE A 225 -14.19 -12.60 -17.19
CA PHE A 225 -14.75 -12.24 -15.91
C PHE A 225 -14.72 -13.46 -14.99
N LYS A 226 -13.86 -13.46 -13.99
CA LYS A 226 -13.99 -14.36 -12.85
C LYS A 226 -15.17 -13.88 -12.01
N VAL A 227 -16.12 -14.77 -11.84
CA VAL A 227 -17.41 -14.54 -11.18
C VAL A 227 -17.21 -14.07 -9.75
N GLY A 228 -17.56 -12.80 -9.46
CA GLY A 228 -17.87 -12.30 -8.13
C GLY A 228 -19.38 -12.24 -7.98
N ASP A 229 -19.91 -12.28 -6.79
CA ASP A 229 -21.26 -12.61 -6.30
C ASP A 229 -22.50 -11.89 -6.87
N LEU A 230 -22.47 -11.24 -8.03
CA LEU A 230 -23.60 -10.58 -8.64
C LEU A 230 -24.03 -11.27 -9.94
N GLU A 231 -24.67 -12.46 -9.82
CA GLU A 231 -25.17 -13.24 -10.97
C GLU A 231 -26.10 -12.46 -11.92
N THR A 232 -26.84 -11.49 -11.42
CA THR A 232 -27.78 -10.68 -12.22
C THR A 232 -27.07 -9.70 -13.15
N ASP A 233 -25.99 -9.09 -12.69
CA ASP A 233 -25.23 -8.13 -13.51
C ASP A 233 -24.40 -8.85 -14.57
N ILE A 234 -23.93 -10.07 -14.28
CA ILE A 234 -23.17 -10.90 -15.22
C ILE A 234 -24.01 -11.35 -16.39
N LYS A 235 -25.28 -11.71 -16.16
CA LYS A 235 -26.21 -12.09 -17.25
C LYS A 235 -26.48 -10.93 -18.20
N SER A 236 -26.69 -9.73 -17.63
CA SER A 236 -26.88 -8.51 -18.39
C SER A 236 -25.64 -8.14 -19.18
N LEU A 237 -24.46 -8.28 -18.58
CA LEU A 237 -23.15 -8.01 -19.20
C LEU A 237 -22.87 -8.98 -20.35
N LYS A 238 -23.11 -10.29 -20.14
CA LYS A 238 -22.98 -11.31 -21.19
C LYS A 238 -23.88 -11.05 -22.37
N LYS A 239 -25.14 -10.63 -22.11
CA LYS A 239 -26.11 -10.28 -23.15
C LYS A 239 -25.63 -9.10 -23.98
N ALA A 240 -25.15 -8.05 -23.32
CA ALA A 240 -24.68 -6.85 -23.98
C ALA A 240 -23.38 -7.06 -24.76
N ALA A 241 -22.41 -7.75 -24.17
CA ALA A 241 -21.18 -8.10 -24.86
C ALA A 241 -21.46 -8.88 -26.15
N ARG A 242 -22.38 -9.85 -26.09
CA ARG A 242 -22.83 -10.61 -27.27
C ARG A 242 -23.52 -9.71 -28.31
N GLN A 243 -24.41 -8.80 -27.90
CA GLN A 243 -25.09 -7.88 -28.80
C GLN A 243 -24.10 -6.95 -29.54
N ASN A 244 -23.09 -6.44 -28.81
CA ASN A 244 -22.10 -5.54 -29.39
C ASN A 244 -21.07 -6.25 -30.29
N VAL A 245 -20.79 -7.54 -30.08
CA VAL A 245 -19.89 -8.33 -30.93
C VAL A 245 -20.64 -9.01 -32.09
N SER A 246 -21.97 -9.09 -32.02
CA SER A 246 -22.82 -9.72 -33.06
C SER A 246 -22.54 -9.26 -34.48
N PRO A 247 -22.36 -7.93 -34.77
CA PRO A 247 -22.04 -7.50 -36.13
C PRO A 247 -20.78 -8.07 -36.71
N GLU A 248 -19.73 -8.18 -35.86
CA GLU A 248 -18.45 -8.78 -36.29
C GLU A 248 -18.56 -10.29 -36.50
N ILE A 249 -19.29 -10.97 -35.62
CA ILE A 249 -19.55 -12.41 -35.79
C ILE A 249 -20.31 -12.65 -37.10
N SER A 250 -21.35 -11.82 -37.40
CA SER A 250 -22.08 -11.91 -38.65
C SER A 250 -21.20 -11.67 -39.87
N LYS A 251 -20.28 -10.72 -39.80
CA LYS A 251 -19.29 -10.46 -40.86
C LYS A 251 -18.38 -11.66 -41.08
N ARG A 252 -17.86 -12.27 -40.02
CA ARG A 252 -17.02 -13.51 -40.09
C ARG A 252 -17.81 -14.68 -40.67
N ILE A 253 -19.10 -14.85 -40.30
CA ILE A 253 -19.96 -15.89 -40.83
C ILE A 253 -20.15 -15.68 -42.34
N ASN A 254 -20.43 -14.45 -42.79
CA ASN A 254 -20.60 -14.17 -44.23
C ASN A 254 -19.31 -14.42 -45.01
N GLN A 255 -18.13 -14.09 -44.45
CA GLN A 255 -16.84 -14.42 -45.08
C GLN A 255 -16.61 -15.92 -45.23
N ILE A 256 -17.06 -16.71 -44.25
CA ILE A 256 -16.99 -18.18 -44.33
C ILE A 256 -17.95 -18.72 -45.41
N ILE A 257 -19.18 -18.19 -45.49
CA ILE A 257 -20.17 -18.60 -46.46
C ILE A 257 -19.74 -18.24 -47.90
N GLU A 258 -19.12 -17.07 -48.07
CA GLU A 258 -18.59 -16.60 -49.37
C GLU A 258 -17.31 -17.32 -49.81
N GLY A 259 -16.78 -18.25 -49.02
CA GLY A 259 -15.62 -19.06 -49.36
C GLY A 259 -14.29 -18.29 -49.39
N LYS A 260 -14.22 -17.05 -48.85
CA LYS A 260 -13.03 -16.26 -48.76
C LYS A 260 -12.24 -16.62 -47.51
N GLN A 261 -11.18 -17.41 -47.68
CA GLN A 261 -10.15 -17.76 -46.69
C GLN A 261 -10.64 -18.60 -45.50
N ILE A 262 -10.72 -19.92 -45.69
CA ILE A 262 -10.72 -20.89 -44.60
C ILE A 262 -9.31 -21.42 -44.45
N GLU A 263 -8.52 -20.94 -43.47
CA GLU A 263 -7.31 -21.62 -43.01
C GLU A 263 -7.68 -22.62 -41.92
N LEU A 264 -7.55 -23.92 -42.23
CA LEU A 264 -7.64 -24.99 -41.24
C LEU A 264 -6.33 -25.02 -40.46
N LYS A 265 -6.31 -24.53 -39.23
CA LYS A 265 -5.22 -24.75 -38.29
C LYS A 265 -5.52 -26.01 -37.49
N GLU A 266 -4.71 -27.06 -37.66
CA GLU A 266 -4.71 -28.22 -36.75
C GLU A 266 -4.22 -27.75 -35.37
N ASP A 267 -5.12 -27.79 -34.39
CA ASP A 267 -4.75 -27.71 -32.99
C ASP A 267 -4.09 -29.03 -32.59
N ARG A 268 -2.75 -29.05 -32.60
CA ARG A 268 -2.02 -30.14 -31.94
C ARG A 268 -2.19 -30.00 -30.45
N LYS A 269 -2.96 -30.90 -29.83
CA LYS A 269 -3.01 -31.12 -28.39
C LYS A 269 -1.70 -31.63 -27.84
#